data_f7c88eaf5a965c6920ba598e4663132e
#
_entry.id   f7c88eaf5a965c6920ba598e4663132e
#
_cell.length_a   1.000
_cell.length_b   1.000
_cell.length_c   1.000
_cell.angle_alpha   90.00
_cell.angle_beta   90.00
_cell.angle_gamma   90.00
#
_symmetry.space_group_name_H-M   'P 1'
#
loop_
_entity.id
_entity.type
_entity.pdbx_description
1 polymer ?
#
loop_
_entity_poly.entity_id
_entity_poly.type
_entity_poly.pdbx_seq_one_letter_code
_entity_poly.pdbx_strand_id
1 'polypeptide(L)'
;MVVRDNEPQVERELSLRERGEDLLRRSRDVWSDDEAHPAYGRILDELAPDEARILLLLLRGGPQPSVDVRTGGPVGMVSSSLIAGGLTMIGPRAGARYLDEVPAYLNNLFRLGLIWFSREQLEDPLEYQVVEAQPDVLEAMHSVR
;
A
#
# COMPACT_ATOMS: atom_id res chain seq x y z
N MET A 1 50.23 -28.89 3.81
CA MET A 1 48.78 -28.72 3.74
C MET A 1 48.42 -27.41 4.37
N VAL A 2 48.14 -26.41 3.55
CA VAL A 2 47.81 -25.06 4.03
C VAL A 2 46.31 -25.02 4.20
N VAL A 3 45.85 -24.96 5.47
CA VAL A 3 44.46 -24.68 5.78
C VAL A 3 44.25 -23.18 5.50
N ARG A 4 43.53 -22.86 4.46
CA ARG A 4 43.02 -21.50 4.28
C ARG A 4 41.95 -21.29 5.33
N ASP A 5 42.28 -20.50 6.35
CA ASP A 5 41.31 -19.93 7.21
C ASP A 5 40.37 -19.05 6.37
N ASN A 6 39.19 -19.59 6.08
CA ASN A 6 38.11 -18.79 5.55
C ASN A 6 37.61 -17.92 6.71
N GLU A 7 38.32 -16.85 6.99
CA GLU A 7 37.74 -15.81 7.83
C GLU A 7 36.49 -15.29 7.13
N PRO A 8 35.33 -15.27 7.82
CA PRO A 8 34.14 -14.66 7.26
C PRO A 8 34.49 -13.19 6.96
N GLN A 9 34.44 -12.81 5.70
CA GLN A 9 34.56 -11.41 5.33
C GLN A 9 33.35 -10.72 5.98
N VAL A 10 33.60 -10.03 7.09
CA VAL A 10 32.62 -9.11 7.66
C VAL A 10 32.50 -8.00 6.64
N GLU A 11 31.39 -8.02 5.88
CA GLU A 11 31.04 -6.90 5.03
C GLU A 11 30.90 -5.66 5.91
N ARG A 12 31.85 -4.74 5.75
CA ARG A 12 31.84 -3.47 6.45
C ARG A 12 30.63 -2.67 5.98
N GLU A 13 29.72 -2.37 6.89
CA GLU A 13 28.68 -1.40 6.60
C GLU A 13 29.27 -0.04 6.28
N LEU A 14 28.97 0.47 5.09
CA LEU A 14 29.36 1.80 4.68
C LEU A 14 28.60 2.85 5.51
N SER A 15 29.31 3.90 5.93
CA SER A 15 28.67 5.06 6.55
C SER A 15 27.72 5.75 5.57
N LEU A 16 26.78 6.54 6.08
CA LEU A 16 25.86 7.33 5.25
C LEU A 16 26.61 8.25 4.29
N ARG A 17 27.73 8.83 4.75
CA ARG A 17 28.57 9.69 3.92
C ARG A 17 29.21 8.92 2.78
N GLU A 18 29.79 7.76 3.05
CA GLU A 18 30.39 6.89 2.03
C GLU A 18 29.36 6.42 1.01
N ARG A 19 28.14 6.11 1.47
CA ARG A 19 27.03 5.74 0.61
C ARG A 19 26.59 6.89 -0.31
N GLY A 20 26.56 8.12 0.21
CA GLY A 20 26.26 9.32 -0.57
C GLY A 20 27.34 9.60 -1.61
N GLU A 21 28.61 9.49 -1.23
CA GLU A 21 29.75 9.67 -2.15
C GLU A 21 29.74 8.61 -3.27
N ASP A 22 29.44 7.36 -2.94
CA ASP A 22 29.31 6.28 -3.91
C ASP A 22 28.16 6.55 -4.90
N LEU A 23 27.02 7.01 -4.40
CA LEU A 23 25.87 7.35 -5.23
C LEU A 23 26.21 8.47 -6.22
N LEU A 24 26.90 9.52 -5.77
CA LEU A 24 27.33 10.62 -6.63
C LEU A 24 28.34 10.15 -7.68
N ARG A 25 29.25 9.26 -7.31
CA ARG A 25 30.21 8.68 -8.26
C ARG A 25 29.49 7.89 -9.36
N ARG A 26 28.52 7.04 -8.98
CA ARG A 26 27.71 6.26 -9.95
C ARG A 26 26.84 7.15 -10.83
N SER A 27 26.41 8.31 -10.34
CA SER A 27 25.61 9.24 -11.13
C SER A 27 26.38 9.86 -12.31
N ARG A 28 27.70 9.84 -12.27
CA ARG A 28 28.58 10.38 -13.33
C ARG A 28 28.89 9.33 -14.40
N ASP A 29 28.60 8.07 -14.13
CA ASP A 29 28.82 6.99 -15.09
C ASP A 29 27.61 6.85 -16.00
N VAL A 30 27.66 7.54 -17.15
CA VAL A 30 26.59 7.53 -18.14
C VAL A 30 26.50 6.22 -18.93
N TRP A 31 27.43 5.31 -18.70
CA TRP A 31 27.50 4.01 -19.37
C TRP A 31 27.07 2.85 -18.48
N SER A 32 26.72 3.10 -17.23
CA SER A 32 26.24 2.05 -16.35
C SER A 32 24.81 1.65 -16.74
N ASP A 33 24.64 0.36 -17.02
CA ASP A 33 23.34 -0.26 -17.30
C ASP A 33 22.60 -0.60 -16.00
N ASP A 34 22.36 0.40 -15.16
CA ASP A 34 21.45 0.23 -14.01
C ASP A 34 20.01 0.19 -14.52
N GLU A 35 19.56 -1.00 -14.94
CA GLU A 35 18.25 -1.19 -15.56
C GLU A 35 17.07 -0.98 -14.60
N ALA A 36 17.29 -1.07 -13.29
CA ALA A 36 16.23 -0.96 -12.30
C ALA A 36 16.58 0.01 -11.16
N HIS A 37 15.61 0.81 -10.77
CA HIS A 37 15.77 1.67 -9.60
C HIS A 37 15.92 0.83 -8.32
N PRO A 38 16.93 1.13 -7.45
CA PRO A 38 17.17 0.33 -6.24
C PRO A 38 16.00 0.26 -5.28
N ALA A 39 15.12 1.23 -5.30
CA ALA A 39 13.92 1.25 -4.46
C ALA A 39 12.95 0.12 -4.77
N TYR A 40 12.94 -0.42 -5.98
CA TYR A 40 11.98 -1.46 -6.36
C TYR A 40 12.18 -2.75 -5.58
N GLY A 41 13.42 -3.18 -5.38
CA GLY A 41 13.71 -4.33 -4.54
C GLY A 41 13.27 -4.12 -3.09
N ARG A 42 13.51 -2.95 -2.55
CA ARG A 42 13.09 -2.59 -1.17
C ARG A 42 11.57 -2.55 -1.02
N ILE A 43 10.88 -1.99 -2.00
CA ILE A 43 9.41 -1.96 -2.00
C ILE A 43 8.86 -3.39 -1.97
N LEU A 44 9.39 -4.28 -2.81
CA LEU A 44 8.98 -5.68 -2.83
C LEU A 44 9.23 -6.38 -1.48
N ASP A 45 10.35 -6.08 -0.81
CA ASP A 45 10.68 -6.64 0.50
C ASP A 45 9.72 -6.17 1.61
N GLU A 46 9.07 -5.04 1.42
CA GLU A 46 8.12 -4.45 2.37
C GLU A 46 6.66 -4.82 2.11
N LEU A 47 6.39 -5.67 1.12
CA LEU A 47 5.04 -6.11 0.76
C LEU A 47 4.67 -7.44 1.41
N ALA A 48 3.47 -7.49 1.99
CA ALA A 48 2.84 -8.75 2.35
C ALA A 48 2.26 -9.45 1.08
N PRO A 49 2.14 -10.78 1.08
CA PRO A 49 1.56 -11.49 -0.07
C PRO A 49 0.17 -11.01 -0.47
N ASP A 50 -0.69 -10.70 0.49
CA ASP A 50 -2.03 -10.16 0.23
C ASP A 50 -1.98 -8.78 -0.43
N GLU A 51 -0.99 -7.95 -0.07
CA GLU A 51 -0.78 -6.65 -0.69
C GLU A 51 -0.43 -6.78 -2.18
N ALA A 52 0.36 -7.78 -2.53
CA ALA A 52 0.64 -8.07 -3.94
C ALA A 52 -0.62 -8.45 -4.72
N ARG A 53 -1.54 -9.19 -4.11
CA ARG A 53 -2.84 -9.53 -4.71
C ARG A 53 -3.71 -8.30 -4.91
N ILE A 54 -3.73 -7.39 -3.96
CA ILE A 54 -4.46 -6.13 -4.05
C ILE A 54 -3.91 -5.26 -5.19
N LEU A 55 -2.59 -5.13 -5.28
CA LEU A 55 -1.96 -4.40 -6.39
C LEU A 55 -2.30 -5.00 -7.74
N LEU A 56 -2.29 -6.31 -7.84
CA LEU A 56 -2.61 -7.00 -9.09
C LEU A 56 -4.08 -6.75 -9.50
N LEU A 57 -5.01 -6.76 -8.54
CA LEU A 57 -6.40 -6.41 -8.78
C LEU A 57 -6.54 -4.98 -9.32
N LEU A 58 -5.87 -4.02 -8.70
CA LEU A 58 -5.93 -2.61 -9.11
C LEU A 58 -5.31 -2.39 -10.50
N LEU A 59 -4.22 -3.07 -10.80
CA LEU A 59 -3.57 -2.99 -12.10
C LEU A 59 -4.42 -3.58 -13.23
N ARG A 60 -5.16 -4.64 -12.95
CA ARG A 60 -5.99 -5.35 -13.95
C ARG A 60 -7.42 -4.84 -14.01
N GLY A 61 -8.00 -4.52 -12.85
CA GLY A 61 -9.40 -4.16 -12.71
C GLY A 61 -9.67 -2.67 -12.62
N GLY A 62 -8.63 -1.84 -12.52
CA GLY A 62 -8.78 -0.40 -12.34
C GLY A 62 -9.21 0.01 -10.93
N PRO A 63 -9.65 1.26 -10.76
CA PRO A 63 -10.06 1.78 -9.47
C PRO A 63 -11.17 0.96 -8.81
N GLN A 64 -11.09 0.80 -7.50
CA GLN A 64 -12.08 0.09 -6.69
C GLN A 64 -12.83 1.08 -5.78
N PRO A 65 -14.15 0.87 -5.57
CA PRO A 65 -14.93 1.73 -4.69
C PRO A 65 -14.52 1.56 -3.23
N SER A 66 -14.60 2.65 -2.49
CA SER A 66 -14.35 2.70 -1.05
C SER A 66 -15.34 3.67 -0.42
N VAL A 67 -15.80 3.38 0.78
CA VAL A 67 -16.70 4.23 1.53
C VAL A 67 -16.17 4.51 2.93
N ASP A 68 -16.40 5.74 3.38
CA ASP A 68 -16.17 6.15 4.77
C ASP A 68 -17.50 6.31 5.46
N VAL A 69 -17.61 5.80 6.68
CA VAL A 69 -18.78 6.03 7.53
C VAL A 69 -18.44 7.12 8.54
N ARG A 70 -19.20 8.22 8.52
CA ARG A 70 -18.99 9.37 9.39
C ARG A 70 -20.26 9.69 10.17
N THR A 71 -20.09 10.29 11.35
CA THR A 71 -21.19 10.90 12.09
C THR A 71 -21.48 12.28 11.51
N GLY A 72 -22.70 12.73 11.62
CA GLY A 72 -23.13 14.06 11.23
C GLY A 72 -23.90 14.08 9.93
N GLY A 73 -24.60 15.18 9.70
CA GLY A 73 -25.45 15.37 8.54
C GLY A 73 -24.66 15.64 7.25
N PRO A 74 -25.35 15.58 6.10
CA PRO A 74 -24.72 15.70 4.80
C PRO A 74 -24.25 17.12 4.44
N VAL A 75 -24.54 18.13 5.24
CA VAL A 75 -24.25 19.53 4.90
C VAL A 75 -23.37 20.17 5.96
N GLY A 76 -22.08 20.36 5.63
CA GLY A 76 -21.19 21.32 6.29
C GLY A 76 -21.12 21.28 7.81
N MET A 77 -21.39 20.17 8.42
CA MET A 77 -21.34 20.04 9.87
C MET A 77 -19.90 19.96 10.34
N VAL A 78 -19.50 20.94 11.11
CA VAL A 78 -18.17 21.10 11.71
C VAL A 78 -17.80 19.93 12.65
N SER A 79 -18.76 19.09 13.01
CA SER A 79 -18.63 18.03 14.00
C SER A 79 -18.72 16.61 13.45
N SER A 80 -18.59 16.40 12.14
CA SER A 80 -18.57 15.04 11.59
C SER A 80 -17.29 14.32 12.02
N SER A 81 -17.41 13.17 12.65
CA SER A 81 -16.28 12.33 12.98
C SER A 81 -16.32 11.02 12.20
N LEU A 82 -15.13 10.59 11.78
CA LEU A 82 -14.95 9.32 11.10
C LEU A 82 -15.20 8.16 12.07
N ILE A 83 -16.17 7.29 11.73
CA ILE A 83 -16.46 6.08 12.50
C ILE A 83 -15.69 4.90 11.92
N ALA A 84 -15.74 4.74 10.60
CA ALA A 84 -14.99 3.72 9.88
C ALA A 84 -14.60 4.27 8.51
N GLY A 85 -13.33 4.12 8.16
CA GLY A 85 -12.78 4.65 6.92
C GLY A 85 -12.26 3.56 6.00
N GLY A 86 -12.26 3.83 4.69
CA GLY A 86 -11.65 2.97 3.69
C GLY A 86 -12.33 1.62 3.51
N LEU A 87 -13.61 1.50 3.86
CA LEU A 87 -14.36 0.26 3.73
C LEU A 87 -14.55 -0.09 2.25
N THR A 88 -14.14 -1.29 1.87
CA THR A 88 -14.08 -1.72 0.47
C THR A 88 -14.19 -3.24 0.36
N MET A 89 -14.55 -3.72 -0.81
CA MET A 89 -14.51 -5.15 -1.15
C MET A 89 -13.19 -5.60 -1.76
N ILE A 90 -12.18 -4.77 -1.72
CA ILE A 90 -10.90 -5.03 -2.40
C ILE A 90 -10.24 -6.31 -1.89
N GLY A 91 -10.31 -6.58 -0.60
CA GLY A 91 -9.78 -7.79 0.00
C GLY A 91 -10.37 -9.08 -0.58
N PRO A 92 -11.68 -9.29 -0.50
CA PRO A 92 -12.34 -10.44 -1.10
C PRO A 92 -12.13 -10.55 -2.61
N ARG A 93 -12.22 -9.44 -3.34
CA ARG A 93 -12.02 -9.41 -4.80
C ARG A 93 -10.60 -9.75 -5.20
N ALA A 94 -9.62 -9.35 -4.41
CA ALA A 94 -8.21 -9.67 -4.64
C ALA A 94 -7.86 -11.11 -4.21
N GLY A 95 -8.71 -11.75 -3.44
CA GLY A 95 -8.43 -13.06 -2.86
C GLY A 95 -7.46 -12.99 -1.68
N ALA A 96 -7.50 -11.92 -0.89
CA ALA A 96 -6.70 -11.78 0.31
C ALA A 96 -7.05 -12.86 1.34
N ARG A 97 -6.03 -13.39 2.03
CA ARG A 97 -6.22 -14.42 3.06
C ARG A 97 -6.70 -13.85 4.38
N TYR A 98 -6.20 -12.67 4.74
CA TYR A 98 -6.47 -12.02 6.02
C TYR A 98 -7.29 -10.77 5.80
N LEU A 99 -8.59 -10.92 5.74
CA LEU A 99 -9.52 -9.83 5.42
C LEU A 99 -9.51 -8.72 6.48
N ASP A 100 -9.26 -9.08 7.74
CA ASP A 100 -9.18 -8.11 8.84
C ASP A 100 -7.95 -7.18 8.72
N GLU A 101 -6.93 -7.61 7.99
CA GLU A 101 -5.70 -6.86 7.78
C GLU A 101 -5.78 -5.90 6.56
N VAL A 102 -6.85 -5.92 5.80
CA VAL A 102 -6.98 -5.11 4.57
C VAL A 102 -6.77 -3.61 4.82
N PRO A 103 -7.30 -2.99 5.88
CA PRO A 103 -7.01 -1.59 6.16
C PRO A 103 -5.50 -1.32 6.36
N ALA A 104 -4.81 -2.21 7.06
CA ALA A 104 -3.36 -2.12 7.25
C ALA A 104 -2.59 -2.29 5.92
N TYR A 105 -3.04 -3.21 5.08
CA TYR A 105 -2.46 -3.40 3.74
C TYR A 105 -2.61 -2.14 2.88
N LEU A 106 -3.78 -1.54 2.86
CA LEU A 106 -4.01 -0.32 2.09
C LEU A 106 -3.15 0.84 2.60
N ASN A 107 -3.00 0.97 3.91
CA ASN A 107 -2.12 1.98 4.50
C ASN A 107 -0.65 1.75 4.12
N ASN A 108 -0.18 0.51 4.12
CA ASN A 108 1.18 0.21 3.71
C ASN A 108 1.42 0.49 2.23
N LEU A 109 0.50 0.09 1.37
CA LEU A 109 0.56 0.39 -0.06
C LEU A 109 0.56 1.89 -0.35
N PHE A 110 -0.23 2.65 0.40
CA PHE A 110 -0.25 4.11 0.32
C PHE A 110 1.07 4.72 0.80
N ARG A 111 1.59 4.25 1.94
CA ARG A 111 2.88 4.67 2.47
C ARG A 111 4.02 4.46 1.47
N LEU A 112 4.01 3.35 0.75
CA LEU A 112 4.99 3.03 -0.28
C LEU A 112 4.78 3.80 -1.60
N GLY A 113 3.71 4.57 -1.70
CA GLY A 113 3.40 5.35 -2.91
C GLY A 113 2.87 4.50 -4.08
N LEU A 114 2.39 3.29 -3.81
CA LEU A 114 1.90 2.37 -4.84
C LEU A 114 0.43 2.57 -5.15
N ILE A 115 -0.34 3.10 -4.21
CA ILE A 115 -1.75 3.45 -4.39
C ILE A 115 -2.00 4.85 -3.87
N TRP A 116 -3.10 5.43 -4.29
CA TRP A 116 -3.65 6.64 -3.70
C TRP A 116 -5.16 6.52 -3.56
N PHE A 117 -5.70 7.31 -2.65
CA PHE A 117 -7.12 7.41 -2.45
C PHE A 117 -7.64 8.63 -3.20
N SER A 118 -8.56 8.40 -4.13
CA SER A 118 -9.20 9.46 -4.88
C SER A 118 -10.55 9.82 -4.24
N ARG A 119 -10.90 11.10 -4.30
CA ARG A 119 -12.25 11.58 -3.96
C ARG A 119 -13.19 11.53 -5.16
N GLU A 120 -12.68 11.21 -6.34
CA GLU A 120 -13.49 11.04 -7.53
C GLU A 120 -14.39 9.81 -7.39
N GLN A 121 -15.66 9.98 -7.69
CA GLN A 121 -16.60 8.88 -7.70
C GLN A 121 -16.41 8.03 -8.96
N LEU A 122 -16.58 6.73 -8.82
CA LEU A 122 -16.65 5.83 -9.96
C LEU A 122 -17.93 6.11 -10.75
N GLU A 123 -17.88 5.86 -12.07
CA GLU A 123 -19.01 6.13 -12.96
C GLU A 123 -20.22 5.24 -12.67
N ASP A 124 -20.01 4.00 -12.17
CA ASP A 124 -21.08 3.07 -11.85
C ASP A 124 -21.48 3.13 -10.37
N PRO A 125 -22.64 3.73 -10.04
CA PRO A 125 -23.11 3.78 -8.66
C PRO A 125 -23.39 2.41 -8.05
N LEU A 126 -23.63 1.36 -8.84
CA LEU A 126 -23.87 0.00 -8.36
C LEU A 126 -22.65 -0.58 -7.65
N GLU A 127 -21.44 -0.20 -8.04
CA GLU A 127 -20.22 -0.64 -7.36
C GLU A 127 -20.16 -0.19 -5.89
N TYR A 128 -20.64 1.01 -5.59
CA TYR A 128 -20.75 1.52 -4.22
C TYR A 128 -21.84 0.80 -3.43
N GLN A 129 -22.95 0.48 -4.05
CA GLN A 129 -24.03 -0.26 -3.40
C GLN A 129 -23.58 -1.64 -2.91
N VAL A 130 -22.74 -2.32 -3.67
CA VAL A 130 -22.17 -3.61 -3.26
C VAL A 130 -21.28 -3.44 -2.03
N VAL A 131 -20.47 -2.39 -1.95
CA VAL A 131 -19.65 -2.09 -0.77
C VAL A 131 -20.53 -1.72 0.43
N GLU A 132 -21.50 -0.85 0.24
CA GLU A 132 -22.43 -0.41 1.28
C GLU A 132 -23.27 -1.55 1.87
N ALA A 133 -23.53 -2.60 1.08
CA ALA A 133 -24.27 -3.78 1.52
C ALA A 133 -23.41 -4.76 2.34
N GLN A 134 -22.11 -4.53 2.49
CA GLN A 134 -21.26 -5.41 3.29
C GLN A 134 -21.55 -5.30 4.79
N PRO A 135 -21.42 -6.41 5.56
CA PRO A 135 -21.71 -6.41 6.99
C PRO A 135 -20.95 -5.35 7.78
N ASP A 136 -19.69 -5.12 7.43
CA ASP A 136 -18.82 -4.14 8.10
C ASP A 136 -19.36 -2.71 7.93
N VAL A 137 -19.82 -2.36 6.73
CA VAL A 137 -20.41 -1.06 6.43
C VAL A 137 -21.74 -0.91 7.14
N LEU A 138 -22.60 -1.93 7.11
CA LEU A 138 -23.89 -1.93 7.78
C LEU A 138 -23.71 -1.80 9.30
N GLU A 139 -22.77 -2.51 9.88
CA GLU A 139 -22.46 -2.39 11.31
C GLU A 139 -22.00 -0.97 11.68
N ALA A 140 -21.08 -0.40 10.88
CA ALA A 140 -20.63 0.98 11.09
C ALA A 140 -21.76 1.99 10.95
N MET A 141 -22.67 1.81 10.00
CA MET A 141 -23.86 2.66 9.84
C MET A 141 -24.82 2.55 11.03
N HIS A 142 -25.00 1.36 11.57
CA HIS A 142 -25.84 1.14 12.76
C HIS A 142 -25.28 1.81 14.02
N SER A 143 -23.97 1.91 14.13
CA SER A 143 -23.32 2.58 15.27
C SER A 143 -23.52 4.09 15.30
N VAL A 144 -24.02 4.69 14.21
CA VAL A 144 -24.27 6.13 14.05
C VAL A 144 -25.65 6.55 14.60
N ARG A 145 -26.54 5.61 14.84
CA ARG A 145 -27.91 5.87 15.29
C ARG A 145 -28.02 6.05 16.78
#